data_e234d3e1f5a38b9c4888818c7d060cb7
#
_entry.id   e234d3e1f5a38b9c4888818c7d060cb7
#
_cell.length_a   1.000
_cell.length_b   1.000
_cell.length_c   1.000
_cell.angle_alpha   90.00
_cell.angle_beta   90.00
_cell.angle_gamma   90.00
#
_symmetry.space_group_name_H-M   'P 1'
#
loop_
_entity.id
_entity.type
_entity.pdbx_description
1 polymer ?
#
loop_
_entity_poly.entity_id
_entity_poly.type
_entity_poly.pdbx_seq_one_letter_code
_entity_poly.pdbx_strand_id
1 'polypeptide(L)'
;LGAKYVLKNRSDLRIYKEFSFEYLKSLLGAYPVLGTKVPLKGRIVTFVGATGQLFLPYWLQDFLYFGYTDDIINLFDIKQNERDIANAPAYFKREYKYCTGEDMCREVVPEIYITKMFLSKYINIDDSVKGFWECIKNYFMIVDWEDLSAVLFKYDSYNRNDGDTNGILNWKESHRMISHSICVSIINGYLKYGDWMEKERFNYILHGKKE
;
A
#
# COMPACT_ATOMS: atom_id res chain seq x y z
N LEU A 1 -18.68 19.98 6.84
CA LEU A 1 -19.33 18.66 7.04
C LEU A 1 -18.91 17.98 8.33
N GLY A 2 -18.38 18.34 9.36
CA GLY A 2 -18.26 17.88 10.75
C GLY A 2 -17.89 16.41 11.04
N ALA A 3 -17.70 15.55 10.02
CA ALA A 3 -17.32 14.17 10.25
C ALA A 3 -15.88 14.08 10.76
N LYS A 4 -15.68 13.41 11.89
CA LYS A 4 -14.36 13.25 12.51
C LYS A 4 -13.47 12.26 11.74
N TYR A 5 -14.08 11.22 11.19
CA TYR A 5 -13.41 10.16 10.44
C TYR A 5 -14.05 9.99 9.07
N VAL A 6 -13.28 9.56 8.11
CA VAL A 6 -13.74 9.25 6.75
C VAL A 6 -13.16 7.92 6.29
N LEU A 7 -13.99 7.17 5.57
CA LEU A 7 -13.62 6.00 4.80
C LEU A 7 -13.76 6.34 3.32
N LYS A 8 -12.63 6.45 2.62
CA LYS A 8 -12.60 6.47 1.16
C LYS A 8 -12.57 5.03 0.69
N ASN A 9 -13.52 4.66 -0.13
CA ASN A 9 -13.67 3.34 -0.67
C ASN A 9 -13.87 3.41 -2.19
N ARG A 10 -13.47 2.36 -2.92
CA ARG A 10 -13.81 2.20 -4.34
C ARG A 10 -15.25 1.71 -4.48
N SER A 11 -15.91 2.09 -5.56
CA SER A 11 -17.29 1.69 -5.83
C SER A 11 -17.45 0.19 -6.08
N ASP A 12 -16.38 -0.50 -6.51
CA ASP A 12 -16.31 -1.92 -6.77
C ASP A 12 -15.82 -2.76 -5.57
N LEU A 13 -15.54 -2.13 -4.43
CA LEU A 13 -15.18 -2.80 -3.17
C LEU A 13 -16.38 -2.84 -2.22
N ARG A 14 -16.64 -4.00 -1.64
CA ARG A 14 -17.64 -4.19 -0.57
C ARG A 14 -16.98 -4.70 0.70
N ILE A 15 -17.44 -4.22 1.82
CA ILE A 15 -17.03 -4.62 3.17
C ILE A 15 -18.26 -5.28 3.81
N TYR A 16 -18.11 -6.52 4.25
CA TYR A 16 -19.22 -7.32 4.79
C TYR A 16 -19.14 -7.56 6.29
N LYS A 17 -17.97 -7.36 6.90
CA LYS A 17 -17.82 -7.57 8.34
C LYS A 17 -18.53 -6.48 9.12
N GLU A 18 -19.39 -6.88 10.03
CA GLU A 18 -20.02 -5.97 10.98
C GLU A 18 -18.96 -5.24 11.82
N PHE A 19 -19.29 -4.02 12.26
CA PHE A 19 -18.41 -3.17 13.08
C PHE A 19 -17.03 -2.87 12.45
N SER A 20 -16.90 -2.96 11.12
CA SER A 20 -15.65 -2.66 10.43
C SER A 20 -15.16 -1.24 10.70
N PHE A 21 -16.08 -0.28 10.82
CA PHE A 21 -15.73 1.11 11.12
C PHE A 21 -15.16 1.25 12.54
N GLU A 22 -15.76 0.59 13.52
CA GLU A 22 -15.29 0.55 14.90
C GLU A 22 -13.93 -0.15 15.00
N TYR A 23 -13.74 -1.22 14.26
CA TYR A 23 -12.44 -1.90 14.15
C TYR A 23 -11.37 -0.94 13.61
N LEU A 24 -11.61 -0.28 12.49
CA LEU A 24 -10.67 0.68 11.90
C LEU A 24 -10.36 1.85 12.87
N LYS A 25 -11.37 2.34 13.59
CA LYS A 25 -11.16 3.35 14.63
C LYS A 25 -10.30 2.84 15.80
N SER A 26 -10.49 1.59 16.21
CA SER A 26 -9.69 0.99 17.29
C SER A 26 -8.22 0.91 16.93
N LEU A 27 -7.89 0.67 15.65
CA LEU A 27 -6.50 0.67 15.17
C LEU A 27 -5.83 2.05 15.32
N LEU A 28 -6.57 3.13 15.06
CA LEU A 28 -6.02 4.49 15.26
C LEU A 28 -5.69 4.79 16.72
N GLY A 29 -6.49 4.24 17.65
CA GLY A 29 -6.23 4.37 19.08
C GLY A 29 -5.10 3.47 19.58
N ALA A 30 -5.04 2.24 19.09
CA ALA A 30 -4.04 1.25 19.49
C ALA A 30 -2.64 1.56 18.94
N TYR A 31 -2.56 2.16 17.76
CA TYR A 31 -1.31 2.44 17.06
C TYR A 31 -1.20 3.93 16.71
N PRO A 32 -0.77 4.80 17.63
CA PRO A 32 -0.61 6.21 17.34
C PRO A 32 0.45 6.48 16.29
N VAL A 33 0.40 7.65 15.66
CA VAL A 33 1.46 8.16 14.78
C VAL A 33 2.74 8.30 15.60
N LEU A 34 3.86 7.80 15.10
CA LEU A 34 5.16 7.88 15.75
C LEU A 34 6.03 9.00 15.17
N GLY A 35 5.87 9.30 13.88
CA GLY A 35 6.63 10.34 13.20
C GLY A 35 6.03 11.72 13.43
N THR A 36 6.89 12.71 13.63
CA THR A 36 6.47 14.11 13.90
C THR A 36 6.58 15.03 12.68
N LYS A 37 7.19 14.56 11.59
CA LYS A 37 7.44 15.38 10.40
C LYS A 37 6.20 15.57 9.54
N VAL A 38 5.35 14.54 9.45
CA VAL A 38 4.07 14.59 8.72
C VAL A 38 2.97 14.93 9.73
N PRO A 39 2.22 16.02 9.53
CA PRO A 39 1.24 16.51 10.53
C PRO A 39 -0.07 15.70 10.48
N LEU A 40 -0.02 14.44 10.86
CA LEU A 40 -1.17 13.55 10.95
C LEU A 40 -1.74 13.51 12.36
N LYS A 41 -3.08 13.54 12.48
CA LYS A 41 -3.82 13.29 13.73
C LYS A 41 -3.85 11.82 14.10
N GLY A 42 -3.81 10.94 13.09
CA GLY A 42 -3.77 9.50 13.23
C GLY A 42 -3.09 8.83 12.03
N ARG A 43 -2.84 7.53 12.12
CA ARG A 43 -2.33 6.78 10.99
C ARG A 43 -3.34 6.76 9.84
N ILE A 44 -2.83 6.74 8.61
CA ILE A 44 -3.66 6.44 7.45
C ILE A 44 -3.74 4.92 7.32
N VAL A 45 -4.94 4.37 7.48
CA VAL A 45 -5.20 2.93 7.32
C VAL A 45 -5.48 2.64 5.85
N THR A 46 -4.86 1.59 5.32
CA THR A 46 -5.07 1.11 3.96
C THR A 46 -5.06 -0.42 3.91
N PHE A 47 -5.44 -0.99 2.77
CA PHE A 47 -5.38 -2.43 2.57
C PHE A 47 -3.99 -2.95 2.20
N VAL A 48 -3.77 -4.21 2.56
CA VAL A 48 -2.77 -5.03 1.89
C VAL A 48 -3.15 -5.14 0.41
N GLY A 49 -2.21 -4.89 -0.47
CA GLY A 49 -2.49 -4.93 -1.90
C GLY A 49 -1.95 -6.17 -2.61
N ALA A 50 -2.40 -6.34 -3.83
CA ALA A 50 -2.12 -7.50 -4.68
C ALA A 50 -0.68 -7.61 -5.17
N THR A 51 0.12 -6.60 -5.01
CA THR A 51 1.41 -6.52 -5.69
C THR A 51 2.49 -6.17 -4.69
N GLY A 52 3.17 -7.18 -4.19
CA GLY A 52 4.53 -7.19 -3.69
C GLY A 52 5.04 -6.00 -2.85
N GLN A 53 4.18 -5.34 -2.09
CA GLN A 53 4.54 -4.10 -1.38
C GLN A 53 5.70 -4.27 -0.41
N LEU A 54 6.07 -5.50 -0.06
CA LEU A 54 7.27 -5.72 0.75
C LEU A 54 8.52 -5.16 0.06
N PHE A 55 8.59 -5.27 -1.26
CA PHE A 55 9.76 -4.89 -2.06
C PHE A 55 9.48 -3.75 -3.04
N LEU A 56 8.24 -3.27 -3.12
CA LEU A 56 7.84 -2.17 -3.98
C LEU A 56 7.54 -0.94 -3.13
N PRO A 57 8.50 -0.02 -2.96
CA PRO A 57 8.35 1.10 -2.05
C PRO A 57 7.16 1.99 -2.44
N TYR A 58 6.45 2.46 -1.43
CA TYR A 58 5.34 3.42 -1.53
C TYR A 58 4.07 2.91 -2.22
N TRP A 59 3.99 1.65 -2.59
CA TRP A 59 2.79 1.07 -3.17
C TRP A 59 1.77 0.70 -2.10
N LEU A 60 1.01 1.67 -1.63
CA LEU A 60 -0.14 1.49 -0.76
C LEU A 60 -1.40 1.46 -1.62
N GLN A 61 -2.21 0.42 -1.51
CA GLN A 61 -3.38 0.22 -2.37
C GLN A 61 -4.42 1.31 -2.21
N ASP A 62 -5.00 1.74 -3.32
CA ASP A 62 -6.02 2.78 -3.39
C ASP A 62 -7.44 2.28 -3.12
N PHE A 63 -7.61 0.99 -2.83
CA PHE A 63 -8.93 0.38 -2.65
C PHE A 63 -9.68 0.95 -1.46
N LEU A 64 -8.96 1.18 -0.37
CA LEU A 64 -9.50 1.75 0.84
C LEU A 64 -8.46 2.67 1.50
N TYR A 65 -8.93 3.83 1.96
CA TYR A 65 -8.22 4.65 2.93
C TYR A 65 -9.17 5.03 4.05
N PHE A 66 -8.69 4.90 5.29
CA PHE A 66 -9.44 5.30 6.47
C PHE A 66 -8.55 6.13 7.41
N GLY A 67 -9.12 7.15 8.02
CA GLY A 67 -8.41 8.00 8.97
C GLY A 67 -9.24 9.18 9.44
N TYR A 68 -8.60 10.11 10.13
CA TYR A 68 -9.21 11.40 10.41
C TYR A 68 -9.50 12.14 9.10
N THR A 69 -10.62 12.85 9.05
CA THR A 69 -11.07 13.54 7.83
C THR A 69 -9.99 14.46 7.26
N ASP A 70 -9.36 15.27 8.12
CA ASP A 70 -8.32 16.20 7.68
C ASP A 70 -7.08 15.47 7.12
N ASP A 71 -6.72 14.32 7.71
CA ASP A 71 -5.58 13.52 7.27
C ASP A 71 -5.84 12.92 5.88
N ILE A 72 -7.05 12.43 5.64
CA ILE A 72 -7.42 11.86 4.33
C ILE A 72 -7.58 12.96 3.28
N ILE A 73 -8.14 14.12 3.62
CA ILE A 73 -8.16 15.27 2.71
C ILE A 73 -6.72 15.65 2.33
N ASN A 74 -5.83 15.75 3.32
CA ASN A 74 -4.42 16.07 3.09
C ASN A 74 -3.68 15.03 2.24
N LEU A 75 -4.02 13.73 2.37
CA LEU A 75 -3.48 12.67 1.51
C LEU A 75 -3.78 12.92 0.03
N PHE A 76 -5.00 13.38 -0.28
CA PHE A 76 -5.44 13.62 -1.67
C PHE A 76 -5.26 15.07 -2.12
N ASP A 77 -4.85 15.99 -1.26
CA ASP A 77 -4.46 17.36 -1.62
C ASP A 77 -3.05 17.36 -2.22
N ILE A 78 -2.91 16.77 -3.37
CA ILE A 78 -1.68 16.63 -4.15
C ILE A 78 -1.88 17.17 -5.56
N LYS A 79 -0.79 17.56 -6.22
CA LYS A 79 -0.87 17.92 -7.63
C LYS A 79 -1.42 16.77 -8.45
N GLN A 80 -2.26 17.08 -9.42
CA GLN A 80 -2.66 16.10 -10.42
C GLN A 80 -1.41 15.58 -11.15
N ASN A 81 -1.39 14.30 -11.44
CA ASN A 81 -0.34 13.74 -12.27
C ASN A 81 -0.53 14.22 -13.72
N GLU A 82 0.30 15.15 -14.14
CA GLU A 82 0.26 15.76 -15.47
C GLU A 82 0.96 14.90 -16.53
N ARG A 83 1.42 13.70 -16.17
CA ARG A 83 2.07 12.83 -17.14
C ARG A 83 1.10 12.41 -18.21
N ASP A 84 1.42 12.79 -19.43
CA ASP A 84 0.72 12.34 -20.62
C ASP A 84 1.06 10.85 -20.85
N ILE A 85 0.04 9.98 -20.72
CA ILE A 85 0.17 8.55 -21.02
C ILE A 85 0.65 8.32 -22.46
N ALA A 86 0.33 9.22 -23.40
CA ALA A 86 0.78 9.13 -24.78
C ALA A 86 2.30 9.30 -24.91
N ASN A 87 2.91 10.05 -24.00
CA ASN A 87 4.35 10.28 -23.91
C ASN A 87 5.02 9.44 -22.81
N ALA A 88 4.31 8.51 -22.22
CA ALA A 88 4.89 7.59 -21.27
C ALA A 88 6.13 6.91 -21.87
N PRO A 89 7.18 6.66 -21.06
CA PRO A 89 8.38 6.01 -21.54
C PRO A 89 8.08 4.74 -22.33
N ALA A 90 8.96 4.41 -23.27
CA ALA A 90 8.74 3.32 -24.24
C ALA A 90 8.43 1.97 -23.60
N TYR A 91 8.81 1.75 -22.34
CA TYR A 91 8.48 0.51 -21.61
C TYR A 91 6.99 0.38 -21.28
N PHE A 92 6.23 1.48 -21.16
CA PHE A 92 4.77 1.42 -21.07
C PHE A 92 4.11 1.02 -22.39
N LYS A 93 4.79 1.25 -23.51
CA LYS A 93 4.34 0.82 -24.85
C LYS A 93 4.76 -0.61 -25.15
N ARG A 94 5.69 -1.18 -24.36
CA ARG A 94 6.08 -2.58 -24.45
C ARG A 94 5.17 -3.39 -23.53
N GLU A 95 4.82 -4.58 -23.98
CA GLU A 95 4.03 -5.50 -23.17
C GLU A 95 4.58 -5.59 -21.73
N TYR A 96 3.71 -5.61 -20.75
CA TYR A 96 4.01 -5.64 -19.31
C TYR A 96 5.08 -6.67 -18.88
N LYS A 97 5.26 -7.72 -19.65
CA LYS A 97 6.27 -8.75 -19.39
C LYS A 97 7.73 -8.27 -19.33
N TYR A 98 7.98 -7.03 -19.78
CA TYR A 98 9.33 -6.44 -19.77
C TYR A 98 9.53 -5.34 -18.72
N CYS A 99 8.49 -4.96 -18.01
CA CYS A 99 8.62 -4.02 -16.91
C CYS A 99 9.12 -4.73 -15.66
N THR A 100 10.19 -4.22 -15.06
CA THR A 100 10.60 -4.66 -13.73
C THR A 100 9.70 -4.02 -12.69
N GLY A 101 9.60 -4.62 -11.50
CA GLY A 101 8.91 -3.98 -10.37
C GLY A 101 9.49 -2.60 -10.05
N GLU A 102 10.78 -2.41 -10.31
CA GLU A 102 11.48 -1.15 -10.11
C GLU A 102 11.06 -0.08 -11.12
N ASP A 103 10.84 -0.43 -12.38
CA ASP A 103 10.30 0.47 -13.39
C ASP A 103 8.88 0.93 -13.03
N MET A 104 8.06 0.03 -12.48
CA MET A 104 6.71 0.35 -12.01
C MET A 104 6.77 1.29 -10.79
N CYS A 105 7.72 1.10 -9.88
CA CYS A 105 7.91 1.96 -8.72
C CYS A 105 8.30 3.39 -9.11
N ARG A 106 9.04 3.56 -10.17
CA ARG A 106 9.58 4.87 -10.55
C ARG A 106 8.56 5.76 -11.22
N GLU A 107 7.55 5.19 -11.89
CA GLU A 107 6.98 6.00 -12.93
C GLU A 107 5.47 6.20 -12.89
N VAL A 108 4.59 5.26 -12.62
CA VAL A 108 3.21 5.53 -13.06
C VAL A 108 2.10 4.79 -12.30
N VAL A 109 2.41 4.07 -11.27
CA VAL A 109 1.35 3.47 -10.46
C VAL A 109 0.68 4.58 -9.65
N PRO A 110 -0.63 4.85 -9.84
CA PRO A 110 -1.31 5.94 -9.15
C PRO A 110 -1.14 5.89 -7.65
N GLU A 111 -1.15 4.71 -7.07
CA GLU A 111 -1.00 4.48 -5.63
C GLU A 111 0.37 4.91 -5.12
N ILE A 112 1.42 4.63 -5.89
CA ILE A 112 2.79 5.08 -5.57
C ILE A 112 2.87 6.59 -5.68
N TYR A 113 2.29 7.16 -6.74
CA TYR A 113 2.25 8.60 -6.93
C TYR A 113 1.56 9.31 -5.76
N ILE A 114 0.36 8.86 -5.37
CA ILE A 114 -0.38 9.44 -4.25
C ILE A 114 0.46 9.42 -2.98
N THR A 115 1.02 8.26 -2.64
CA THR A 115 1.79 8.08 -1.41
C THR A 115 3.05 8.96 -1.39
N LYS A 116 3.82 8.96 -2.48
CA LYS A 116 5.06 9.76 -2.59
C LYS A 116 4.76 11.26 -2.59
N MET A 117 3.78 11.72 -3.37
CA MET A 117 3.43 13.14 -3.44
C MET A 117 2.92 13.67 -2.11
N PHE A 118 2.11 12.89 -1.40
CA PHE A 118 1.69 13.24 -0.06
C PHE A 118 2.87 13.40 0.89
N LEU A 119 3.73 12.40 0.99
CA LEU A 119 4.88 12.42 1.89
C LEU A 119 5.89 13.51 1.51
N SER A 120 6.12 13.74 0.21
CA SER A 120 7.09 14.73 -0.26
C SER A 120 6.76 16.18 0.13
N LYS A 121 5.52 16.45 0.54
CA LYS A 121 5.15 17.76 1.12
C LYS A 121 5.90 18.03 2.43
N TYR A 122 6.36 17.01 3.13
CA TYR A 122 6.85 17.09 4.51
C TYR A 122 8.23 16.50 4.72
N ILE A 123 8.62 15.51 3.91
CA ILE A 123 9.90 14.81 4.04
C ILE A 123 10.57 14.63 2.68
N ASN A 124 11.90 14.54 2.70
CA ASN A 124 12.64 14.06 1.54
C ASN A 124 12.37 12.56 1.37
N ILE A 125 11.92 12.17 0.18
CA ILE A 125 11.63 10.78 -0.13
C ILE A 125 12.93 10.00 -0.34
N ASP A 126 13.13 8.98 0.47
CA ASP A 126 14.11 7.93 0.23
C ASP A 126 13.42 6.81 -0.57
N ASP A 127 13.71 6.69 -1.85
CA ASP A 127 13.10 5.72 -2.79
C ASP A 127 13.53 4.26 -2.53
N SER A 128 14.14 4.00 -1.38
CA SER A 128 14.49 2.66 -0.95
C SER A 128 13.31 1.95 -0.25
N VAL A 129 13.37 0.62 -0.23
CA VAL A 129 12.43 -0.19 0.58
C VAL A 129 12.58 0.15 2.06
N LYS A 130 13.80 0.44 2.52
CA LYS A 130 14.07 0.86 3.90
C LYS A 130 13.35 2.17 4.23
N GLY A 131 13.45 3.17 3.36
CA GLY A 131 12.73 4.45 3.52
C GLY A 131 11.22 4.26 3.59
N PHE A 132 10.68 3.38 2.75
CA PHE A 132 9.26 3.05 2.78
C PHE A 132 8.83 2.36 4.10
N TRP A 133 9.63 1.43 4.62
CA TRP A 133 9.34 0.79 5.91
C TRP A 133 9.35 1.77 7.07
N GLU A 134 10.24 2.75 7.06
CA GLU A 134 10.22 3.84 8.03
C GLU A 134 8.94 4.70 7.91
N CYS A 135 8.42 4.91 6.69
CA CYS A 135 7.15 5.59 6.50
C CYS A 135 5.97 4.76 7.03
N ILE A 136 5.95 3.44 6.79
CA ILE A 136 4.94 2.55 7.38
C ILE A 136 5.01 2.63 8.90
N LYS A 137 6.20 2.45 9.48
CA LYS A 137 6.41 2.52 10.92
C LYS A 137 5.83 3.79 11.54
N ASN A 138 5.97 4.90 10.86
CA ASN A 138 5.63 6.21 11.41
C ASN A 138 4.19 6.66 11.11
N TYR A 139 3.63 6.34 9.93
CA TYR A 139 2.47 7.06 9.41
C TYR A 139 1.31 6.17 8.92
N PHE A 140 1.58 4.93 8.54
CA PHE A 140 0.56 4.07 7.92
C PHE A 140 0.20 2.87 8.80
N MET A 141 -1.00 2.32 8.56
CA MET A 141 -1.46 1.04 9.08
C MET A 141 -2.01 0.23 7.92
N ILE A 142 -1.57 -1.01 7.79
CA ILE A 142 -2.05 -1.93 6.77
C ILE A 142 -2.96 -2.96 7.42
N VAL A 143 -4.11 -3.23 6.81
CA VAL A 143 -5.08 -4.25 7.22
C VAL A 143 -5.26 -5.29 6.14
N ASP A 144 -5.55 -6.51 6.53
CA ASP A 144 -5.81 -7.61 5.61
C ASP A 144 -7.26 -7.58 5.10
N TRP A 145 -7.52 -8.20 3.95
CA TRP A 145 -8.86 -8.33 3.38
C TRP A 145 -9.82 -9.05 4.32
N GLU A 146 -9.32 -10.08 5.00
CA GLU A 146 -10.06 -10.89 5.95
C GLU A 146 -10.47 -10.11 7.19
N ASP A 147 -9.69 -9.12 7.58
CA ASP A 147 -10.00 -8.25 8.72
C ASP A 147 -11.33 -7.53 8.55
N LEU A 148 -11.72 -7.25 7.31
CA LEU A 148 -12.94 -6.54 6.95
C LEU A 148 -13.94 -7.39 6.16
N SER A 149 -13.63 -8.67 5.90
CA SER A 149 -14.38 -9.51 4.94
C SER A 149 -14.66 -8.76 3.63
N ALA A 150 -13.60 -8.15 3.09
CA ALA A 150 -13.69 -7.29 1.93
C ALA A 150 -13.69 -8.10 0.62
N VAL A 151 -14.50 -7.67 -0.34
CA VAL A 151 -14.64 -8.30 -1.66
C VAL A 151 -14.55 -7.24 -2.75
N LEU A 152 -13.70 -7.49 -3.73
CA LEU A 152 -13.54 -6.62 -4.90
C LEU A 152 -14.24 -7.26 -6.11
N PHE A 153 -15.37 -6.68 -6.55
CA PHE A 153 -16.22 -7.28 -7.59
C PHE A 153 -15.61 -7.25 -8.99
N LYS A 154 -14.73 -6.29 -9.25
CA LYS A 154 -14.14 -6.12 -10.59
C LYS A 154 -13.23 -7.27 -11.00
N TYR A 155 -12.62 -7.95 -10.03
CA TYR A 155 -11.61 -8.98 -10.28
C TYR A 155 -11.98 -10.25 -9.52
N ASP A 156 -12.64 -11.19 -10.18
CA ASP A 156 -13.01 -12.49 -9.60
C ASP A 156 -11.81 -13.24 -9.01
N SER A 157 -10.63 -13.09 -9.62
CA SER A 157 -9.38 -13.68 -9.14
C SER A 157 -8.97 -13.21 -7.74
N TYR A 158 -9.45 -12.06 -7.29
CA TYR A 158 -9.20 -11.57 -5.94
C TYR A 158 -10.10 -12.21 -4.88
N ASN A 159 -11.20 -12.81 -5.33
CA ASN A 159 -12.24 -13.36 -4.46
C ASN A 159 -12.19 -14.89 -4.37
N ARG A 160 -11.37 -15.54 -5.19
CA ARG A 160 -11.33 -16.99 -5.28
C ARG A 160 -10.12 -17.57 -4.57
N ASN A 161 -10.41 -18.56 -3.73
CA ASN A 161 -9.44 -19.42 -3.05
C ASN A 161 -9.00 -20.62 -3.91
N ASP A 162 -9.29 -20.60 -5.21
CA ASP A 162 -8.90 -21.67 -6.11
C ASP A 162 -7.43 -21.50 -6.48
N GLY A 163 -6.62 -22.50 -6.16
CA GLY A 163 -5.18 -22.51 -6.34
C GLY A 163 -4.67 -22.31 -7.78
N ASP A 164 -5.55 -21.94 -8.69
CA ASP A 164 -5.25 -21.68 -10.10
C ASP A 164 -5.12 -20.17 -10.39
N THR A 165 -5.30 -19.34 -9.38
CA THR A 165 -5.14 -17.92 -9.55
C THR A 165 -3.71 -17.51 -9.19
N ASN A 166 -2.98 -16.96 -10.14
CA ASN A 166 -1.87 -16.03 -9.91
C ASN A 166 -2.32 -14.80 -9.10
N GLY A 167 -3.38 -14.98 -8.28
CA GLY A 167 -4.05 -13.97 -7.51
C GLY A 167 -3.35 -13.65 -6.20
N ILE A 168 -3.94 -12.73 -5.47
CA ILE A 168 -3.45 -12.16 -4.21
C ILE A 168 -3.04 -13.22 -3.18
N LEU A 169 -3.70 -14.37 -3.12
CA LEU A 169 -3.42 -15.42 -2.15
C LEU A 169 -2.07 -16.07 -2.38
N ASN A 170 -1.69 -16.34 -3.63
CA ASN A 170 -0.34 -16.83 -3.95
C ASN A 170 0.75 -15.82 -3.55
N TRP A 171 0.43 -14.55 -3.53
CA TRP A 171 1.32 -13.49 -3.08
C TRP A 171 1.45 -13.43 -1.56
N LYS A 172 0.38 -13.71 -0.81
CA LYS A 172 0.43 -13.88 0.65
C LYS A 172 1.35 -15.03 1.04
N GLU A 173 1.19 -16.17 0.40
CA GLU A 173 2.00 -17.37 0.63
C GLU A 173 3.48 -17.15 0.28
N SER A 174 3.77 -16.30 -0.69
CA SER A 174 5.14 -15.98 -1.09
C SER A 174 5.85 -14.97 -0.18
N HIS A 175 5.25 -14.54 0.94
CA HIS A 175 5.81 -13.56 1.90
C HIS A 175 6.18 -12.20 1.27
N ARG A 176 5.53 -11.84 0.18
CA ARG A 176 5.84 -10.62 -0.61
C ARG A 176 4.98 -9.41 -0.26
N MET A 177 3.95 -9.61 0.56
CA MET A 177 3.05 -8.53 0.99
C MET A 177 3.29 -8.14 2.44
N ILE A 178 3.12 -6.87 2.73
CA ILE A 178 3.07 -6.39 4.11
C ILE A 178 1.66 -6.64 4.62
N SER A 179 1.43 -7.79 5.23
CA SER A 179 0.18 -8.12 5.93
C SER A 179 -0.01 -7.22 7.16
N HIS A 180 -1.20 -7.27 7.76
CA HIS A 180 -1.47 -6.59 9.03
C HIS A 180 -0.45 -6.98 10.12
N SER A 181 -0.16 -8.26 10.27
CA SER A 181 0.79 -8.76 11.26
C SER A 181 2.22 -8.28 11.03
N ILE A 182 2.66 -8.23 9.76
CA ILE A 182 3.97 -7.66 9.38
C ILE A 182 3.99 -6.16 9.69
N CYS A 183 2.94 -5.43 9.31
CA CYS A 183 2.82 -3.99 9.59
C CYS A 183 2.92 -3.70 11.10
N VAL A 184 2.19 -4.43 11.93
CA VAL A 184 2.26 -4.31 13.39
C VAL A 184 3.66 -4.62 13.92
N SER A 185 4.33 -5.62 13.37
CA SER A 185 5.70 -5.99 13.74
C SER A 185 6.70 -4.88 13.37
N ILE A 186 6.51 -4.21 12.24
CA ILE A 186 7.32 -3.04 11.83
C ILE A 186 7.06 -1.87 12.80
N ILE A 187 5.80 -1.56 13.09
CA ILE A 187 5.42 -0.45 13.99
C ILE A 187 6.03 -0.63 15.37
N ASN A 188 5.96 -1.83 15.93
CA ASN A 188 6.48 -2.17 17.25
C ASN A 188 8.02 -2.35 17.28
N GLY A 189 8.68 -2.31 16.12
CA GLY A 189 10.13 -2.48 16.01
C GLY A 189 10.63 -3.91 16.17
N TYR A 190 9.73 -4.90 16.15
CA TYR A 190 10.09 -6.32 16.17
C TYR A 190 10.64 -6.78 14.83
N LEU A 191 10.17 -6.20 13.74
CA LEU A 191 10.69 -6.43 12.41
C LEU A 191 11.36 -5.15 11.89
N LYS A 192 12.64 -5.27 11.56
CA LYS A 192 13.45 -4.18 11.01
C LYS A 192 13.94 -4.57 9.63
N TYR A 193 14.03 -3.58 8.75
CA TYR A 193 14.64 -3.77 7.44
C TYR A 193 16.12 -4.11 7.62
N GLY A 194 16.58 -5.18 6.99
CA GLY A 194 17.95 -5.68 7.12
C GLY A 194 18.52 -6.22 5.79
N ASP A 195 19.80 -6.51 5.75
CA ASP A 195 20.54 -6.92 4.55
C ASP A 195 19.98 -8.18 3.88
N TRP A 196 19.38 -9.08 4.65
CA TRP A 196 18.74 -10.27 4.11
C TRP A 196 17.54 -9.93 3.19
N MET A 197 16.84 -8.83 3.48
CA MET A 197 15.72 -8.37 2.66
C MET A 197 16.17 -7.75 1.36
N GLU A 198 17.32 -7.07 1.33
CA GLU A 198 17.91 -6.58 0.08
C GLU A 198 18.30 -7.74 -0.82
N LYS A 199 18.85 -8.83 -0.26
CA LYS A 199 19.18 -10.02 -1.01
C LYS A 199 17.94 -10.70 -1.60
N GLU A 200 16.85 -10.81 -0.81
CA GLU A 200 15.58 -11.38 -1.29
C GLU A 200 14.94 -10.47 -2.35
N ARG A 201 14.98 -9.15 -2.16
CA ARG A 201 14.53 -8.18 -3.17
C ARG A 201 15.29 -8.36 -4.49
N PHE A 202 16.60 -8.48 -4.42
CA PHE A 202 17.43 -8.70 -5.60
C PHE A 202 17.05 -9.99 -6.32
N ASN A 203 16.89 -11.07 -5.58
CA ASN A 203 16.45 -12.35 -6.13
C ASN A 203 15.06 -12.24 -6.76
N TYR A 204 14.13 -11.52 -6.13
CA TYR A 204 12.79 -11.28 -6.65
C TYR A 204 12.80 -10.49 -7.96
N ILE A 205 13.59 -9.42 -8.04
CA ILE A 205 13.69 -8.59 -9.26
C ILE A 205 14.32 -9.40 -10.41
N LEU A 206 15.34 -10.20 -10.12
CA LEU A 206 16.06 -10.97 -11.12
C LEU A 206 15.34 -12.25 -11.56
N HIS A 207 14.68 -12.94 -10.64
CA HIS A 207 14.15 -14.30 -10.85
C HIS A 207 12.62 -14.36 -10.84
N GLY A 208 11.91 -13.28 -10.50
CA GLY A 208 10.45 -13.20 -10.53
C GLY A 208 9.81 -13.32 -11.92
N LYS A 209 10.62 -13.69 -12.94
CA LYS A 209 10.20 -13.95 -14.32
C LYS A 209 10.47 -15.38 -14.78
N LYS A 210 10.84 -16.26 -13.87
CA LYS A 210 10.90 -17.69 -14.18
C LYS A 210 9.61 -18.35 -13.69
N GLU A 211 8.57 -18.18 -14.53
CA GLU A 211 7.53 -19.17 -14.79
C GLU A 211 6.54 -18.60 -15.78
#